data_650c7fad0c16c9d809b19b2e1f5f7421
#
_entry.id   650c7fad0c16c9d809b19b2e1f5f7421
#
_cell.length_a   1.000
_cell.length_b   1.000
_cell.length_c   1.000
_cell.angle_alpha   90.00
_cell.angle_beta   90.00
_cell.angle_gamma   90.00
#
_symmetry.space_group_name_H-M   'P 1'
#
loop_
_entity.id
_entity.type
_entity.pdbx_description
1 polymer ?
#
loop_
_entity_poly.entity_id
_entity_poly.type
_entity_poly.pdbx_seq_one_letter_code
_entity_poly.pdbx_strand_id
1 'polypeptide(L)'
;MSTQKKDQYRETVPHKSHFVPVSVHTTKIEIPTETDGVAALPEKNFPALYLHWHPELEFFYVEEGEVEFFIENHAFLLKKGDGIFVPPKLMHWARTKGTVLFHAAVADPLWLISPHNSECFQKYMYPVCSGS
;
A
#
# COMPACT_ATOMS: atom_id res chain seq x y z
N MET A 1 11.84 -9.24 -13.16
CA MET A 1 12.69 -9.32 -11.94
C MET A 1 12.85 -10.78 -11.55
N SER A 2 14.08 -11.22 -11.24
CA SER A 2 14.31 -12.59 -10.76
C SER A 2 13.73 -12.75 -9.35
N THR A 3 13.37 -13.98 -8.98
CA THR A 3 12.82 -14.29 -7.65
C THR A 3 13.74 -13.81 -6.52
N GLN A 4 15.05 -14.04 -6.64
CA GLN A 4 16.03 -13.59 -5.66
C GLN A 4 16.09 -12.06 -5.50
N LYS A 5 15.94 -11.31 -6.59
CA LYS A 5 15.89 -9.84 -6.52
C LYS A 5 14.60 -9.34 -5.90
N LYS A 6 13.50 -10.04 -6.10
CA LYS A 6 12.20 -9.66 -5.52
C LYS A 6 12.19 -9.85 -3.99
N ASP A 7 12.81 -10.90 -3.50
CA ASP A 7 12.79 -11.23 -2.07
C ASP A 7 13.43 -10.16 -1.18
N GLN A 8 14.42 -9.41 -1.70
CA GLN A 8 15.04 -8.32 -0.94
C GLN A 8 14.07 -7.19 -0.59
N TYR A 9 12.95 -7.06 -1.32
CA TYR A 9 11.93 -6.03 -1.07
C TYR A 9 10.75 -6.55 -0.27
N ARG A 10 10.84 -7.79 0.24
CA ARG A 10 9.78 -8.34 1.08
C ARG A 10 9.76 -7.63 2.42
N GLU A 11 8.59 -7.07 2.75
CA GLU A 11 8.32 -6.50 4.06
C GLU A 11 7.68 -7.55 4.96
N THR A 12 8.18 -7.66 6.18
CA THR A 12 7.51 -8.42 7.24
C THR A 12 6.57 -7.48 7.98
N VAL A 13 5.27 -7.74 7.87
CA VAL A 13 4.26 -6.90 8.51
C VAL A 13 4.04 -7.37 9.95
N PRO A 14 4.39 -6.55 10.97
CA PRO A 14 4.15 -6.90 12.36
C PRO A 14 2.67 -6.67 12.71
N HIS A 15 1.94 -7.73 12.99
CA HIS A 15 0.56 -7.63 13.49
C HIS A 15 0.56 -7.55 15.01
N LYS A 16 -0.24 -6.64 15.57
CA LYS A 16 -0.35 -6.45 17.02
C LYS A 16 -1.01 -7.63 17.74
N SER A 17 -1.74 -8.47 17.00
CA SER A 17 -2.42 -9.63 17.53
C SER A 17 -2.31 -10.80 16.57
N HIS A 18 -1.98 -11.98 17.09
CA HIS A 18 -2.00 -13.21 16.31
C HIS A 18 -3.42 -13.68 15.98
N PHE A 19 -4.42 -13.22 16.75
CA PHE A 19 -5.82 -13.57 16.56
C PHE A 19 -6.51 -12.70 15.50
N VAL A 20 -5.99 -11.48 15.30
CA VAL A 20 -6.53 -10.53 14.30
C VAL A 20 -5.36 -10.00 13.48
N PRO A 21 -4.95 -10.70 12.41
CA PRO A 21 -3.82 -10.30 11.59
C PRO A 21 -4.19 -9.18 10.60
N VAL A 22 -4.63 -8.06 11.14
CA VAL A 22 -4.92 -6.83 10.43
C VAL A 22 -4.12 -5.71 11.09
N SER A 23 -3.39 -4.95 10.29
CA SER A 23 -2.63 -3.80 10.77
C SER A 23 -3.06 -2.56 9.99
N VAL A 24 -3.34 -1.48 10.72
CA VAL A 24 -3.67 -0.19 10.11
C VAL A 24 -2.55 0.79 10.43
N HIS A 25 -2.03 1.42 9.39
CA HIS A 25 -0.97 2.42 9.48
C HIS A 25 -1.50 3.76 8.99
N THR A 26 -1.32 4.80 9.79
CA THR A 26 -1.64 6.17 9.43
C THR A 26 -0.34 6.94 9.30
N THR A 27 -0.13 7.57 8.16
CA THR A 27 1.09 8.31 7.87
C THR A 27 0.76 9.70 7.39
N LYS A 28 1.38 10.70 8.00
CA LYS A 28 1.35 12.07 7.56
C LYS A 28 2.75 12.48 7.08
N ILE A 29 2.83 12.97 5.85
CA ILE A 29 4.06 13.53 5.29
C ILE A 29 3.82 15.02 5.13
N GLU A 30 4.61 15.84 5.83
CA GLU A 30 4.55 17.28 5.74
C GLU A 30 5.72 17.77 4.89
N ILE A 31 5.39 18.54 3.85
CA ILE A 31 6.39 19.14 2.98
C ILE A 31 6.46 20.63 3.31
N PRO A 32 7.67 21.18 3.59
CA PRO A 32 7.83 22.59 3.88
C PRO A 32 7.26 23.48 2.79
N THR A 33 6.50 24.51 3.20
CA THR A 33 5.96 25.51 2.30
C THR A 33 6.94 26.69 2.19
N GLU A 34 6.70 27.59 1.23
CA GLU A 34 7.52 28.81 1.06
C GLU A 34 7.59 29.69 2.32
N THR A 35 6.61 29.58 3.21
CA THR A 35 6.56 30.35 4.45
C THR A 35 7.62 29.92 5.47
N ASP A 36 8.23 28.77 5.30
CA ASP A 36 9.26 28.26 6.21
C ASP A 36 10.68 28.70 5.81
N GLY A 37 10.80 29.65 4.88
CA GLY A 37 12.11 30.18 4.42
C GLY A 37 12.89 29.23 3.51
N VAL A 38 12.29 28.12 3.15
CA VAL A 38 12.82 27.19 2.14
C VAL A 38 12.11 27.48 0.84
N ALA A 39 12.86 27.83 -0.20
CA ALA A 39 12.30 27.98 -1.53
C ALA A 39 11.53 26.69 -1.89
N ALA A 40 10.26 26.81 -2.24
CA ALA A 40 9.50 25.67 -2.74
C ALA A 40 10.30 25.02 -3.85
N LEU A 41 10.66 23.75 -3.68
CA LEU A 41 11.36 22.98 -4.70
C LEU A 41 10.29 22.54 -5.71
N PRO A 42 10.13 23.25 -6.86
CA PRO A 42 9.11 22.85 -7.81
C PRO A 42 9.41 21.44 -8.32
N GLU A 43 8.37 20.64 -8.42
CA GLU A 43 8.37 19.31 -9.06
C GLU A 43 9.18 18.21 -8.35
N LYS A 44 9.64 18.41 -7.12
CA LYS A 44 10.34 17.36 -6.40
C LYS A 44 9.34 16.33 -5.88
N ASN A 45 9.57 15.07 -6.24
CA ASN A 45 8.84 13.94 -5.67
C ASN A 45 9.47 13.46 -4.38
N PHE A 46 8.65 13.17 -3.38
CA PHE A 46 9.07 12.61 -2.10
C PHE A 46 8.51 11.19 -1.96
N PRO A 47 9.30 10.23 -1.47
CA PRO A 47 8.80 8.88 -1.26
C PRO A 47 7.72 8.89 -0.19
N ALA A 48 6.52 8.37 -0.53
CA ALA A 48 5.44 8.14 0.41
C ALA A 48 5.49 6.70 0.93
N LEU A 49 5.76 5.75 0.04
CA LEU A 49 6.05 4.36 0.35
C LEU A 49 7.26 3.92 -0.45
N TYR A 50 8.21 3.24 0.20
CA TYR A 50 9.33 2.62 -0.49
C TYR A 50 8.87 1.37 -1.24
N LEU A 51 9.60 1.00 -2.29
CA LEU A 51 9.32 -0.19 -3.07
C LEU A 51 9.39 -1.45 -2.19
N HIS A 52 8.29 -2.17 -2.08
CA HIS A 52 8.18 -3.37 -1.26
C HIS A 52 7.05 -4.30 -1.73
N TRP A 53 7.00 -5.48 -1.15
CA TRP A 53 5.89 -6.40 -1.29
C TRP A 53 5.71 -7.21 0.00
N HIS A 54 4.52 -7.74 0.20
CA HIS A 54 4.19 -8.61 1.32
C HIS A 54 3.10 -9.60 0.90
N PRO A 55 2.97 -10.75 1.60
CA PRO A 55 1.95 -11.75 1.26
C PRO A 55 0.54 -11.36 1.65
N GLU A 56 0.37 -10.29 2.43
CA GLU A 56 -0.91 -9.74 2.84
C GLU A 56 -1.53 -8.92 1.71
N LEU A 57 -2.86 -8.75 1.74
CA LEU A 57 -3.53 -7.75 0.92
C LEU A 57 -3.47 -6.39 1.62
N GLU A 58 -3.59 -5.31 0.85
CA GLU A 58 -3.56 -3.95 1.37
C GLU A 58 -4.70 -3.12 0.79
N PHE A 59 -5.32 -2.30 1.65
CA PHE A 59 -6.19 -1.20 1.25
C PHE A 59 -5.51 0.10 1.60
N PHE A 60 -5.26 0.93 0.61
CA PHE A 60 -4.62 2.23 0.76
C PHE A 60 -5.65 3.33 0.48
N TYR A 61 -5.73 4.34 1.36
CA TYR A 61 -6.72 5.40 1.28
C TYR A 61 -6.07 6.77 1.53
N VAL A 62 -6.36 7.74 0.69
CA VAL A 62 -5.85 9.12 0.82
C VAL A 62 -6.90 9.98 1.50
N GLU A 63 -6.58 10.46 2.71
CA GLU A 63 -7.46 11.37 3.46
C GLU A 63 -7.22 12.81 3.08
N GLU A 64 -5.95 13.22 2.90
CA GLU A 64 -5.54 14.57 2.50
C GLU A 64 -4.43 14.51 1.47
N GLY A 65 -4.46 15.41 0.50
CA GLY A 65 -3.42 15.52 -0.53
C GLY A 65 -3.61 14.58 -1.72
N GLU A 66 -2.52 14.34 -2.43
CA GLU A 66 -2.48 13.48 -3.60
C GLU A 66 -1.26 12.57 -3.54
N VAL A 67 -1.41 11.34 -4.02
CA VAL A 67 -0.35 10.34 -4.08
C VAL A 67 -0.34 9.71 -5.47
N GLU A 68 0.83 9.60 -6.06
CA GLU A 68 1.03 8.76 -7.23
C GLU A 68 1.44 7.37 -6.75
N PHE A 69 0.57 6.40 -6.96
CA PHE A 69 0.71 5.04 -6.44
C PHE A 69 1.02 4.07 -7.58
N PHE A 70 2.00 3.20 -7.36
CA PHE A 70 2.47 2.25 -8.37
C PHE A 70 2.28 0.83 -7.88
N ILE A 71 1.64 0.01 -8.70
CA ILE A 71 1.56 -1.44 -8.50
C ILE A 71 2.16 -2.10 -9.72
N GLU A 72 3.27 -2.82 -9.52
CA GLU A 72 4.07 -3.39 -10.61
C GLU A 72 4.39 -2.31 -11.63
N ASN A 73 3.93 -2.41 -12.85
CA ASN A 73 4.16 -1.45 -13.93
C ASN A 73 3.01 -0.45 -14.14
N HIS A 74 2.02 -0.41 -13.24
CA HIS A 74 0.86 0.45 -13.37
C HIS A 74 0.93 1.64 -12.40
N ALA A 75 0.59 2.82 -12.90
CA ALA A 75 0.57 4.06 -12.13
C ALA A 75 -0.86 4.56 -11.93
N PHE A 76 -1.17 4.99 -10.71
CA PHE A 76 -2.49 5.51 -10.33
C PHE A 76 -2.33 6.83 -9.59
N LEU A 77 -3.03 7.87 -10.02
CA LEU A 77 -3.10 9.12 -9.27
C LEU A 77 -4.28 9.03 -8.27
N LEU A 78 -3.96 9.02 -6.99
CA LEU A 78 -4.94 8.99 -5.91
C LEU A 78 -5.07 10.38 -5.31
N LYS A 79 -6.26 10.93 -5.34
CA LYS A 79 -6.62 12.21 -4.73
C LYS A 79 -7.35 11.98 -3.43
N LYS A 80 -7.55 13.06 -2.66
CA LYS A 80 -8.37 13.02 -1.44
C LYS A 80 -9.67 12.24 -1.64
N GLY A 81 -9.89 11.24 -0.81
CA GLY A 81 -11.07 10.37 -0.87
C GLY A 81 -10.92 9.13 -1.72
N ASP A 82 -9.82 9.02 -2.47
CA ASP A 82 -9.56 7.84 -3.30
C ASP A 82 -8.86 6.75 -2.51
N GLY A 83 -9.17 5.51 -2.85
CA GLY A 83 -8.51 4.35 -2.32
C GLY A 83 -8.08 3.38 -3.42
N ILE A 84 -7.16 2.51 -3.08
CA ILE A 84 -6.69 1.46 -3.97
C ILE A 84 -6.49 0.16 -3.19
N PHE A 85 -6.82 -0.95 -3.85
CA PHE A 85 -6.58 -2.29 -3.34
C PHE A 85 -5.31 -2.85 -3.96
N VAL A 86 -4.40 -3.32 -3.12
CA VAL A 86 -3.17 -3.98 -3.55
C VAL A 86 -3.29 -5.48 -3.28
N PRO A 87 -3.36 -6.31 -4.32
CA PRO A 87 -3.35 -7.76 -4.17
C PRO A 87 -2.08 -8.26 -3.47
N PRO A 88 -2.15 -9.41 -2.80
CA PRO A 88 -0.96 -10.01 -2.18
C PRO A 88 0.19 -10.23 -3.16
N LYS A 89 1.42 -10.08 -2.67
CA LYS A 89 2.68 -10.37 -3.38
C LYS A 89 3.04 -9.45 -4.53
N LEU A 90 2.26 -8.41 -4.81
CA LEU A 90 2.60 -7.45 -5.85
C LEU A 90 3.54 -6.37 -5.31
N MET A 91 4.54 -6.04 -6.10
CA MET A 91 5.45 -4.92 -5.80
C MET A 91 4.69 -3.61 -5.89
N HIS A 92 4.81 -2.77 -4.87
CA HIS A 92 4.16 -1.47 -4.87
C HIS A 92 5.00 -0.40 -4.16
N TRP A 93 4.78 0.84 -4.56
CA TRP A 93 5.42 2.00 -3.99
C TRP A 93 4.60 3.25 -4.30
N ALA A 94 4.91 4.35 -3.64
CA ALA A 94 4.18 5.59 -3.83
C ALA A 94 5.07 6.80 -3.63
N ARG A 95 4.73 7.90 -4.29
CA ARG A 95 5.40 9.19 -4.15
C ARG A 95 4.39 10.32 -4.09
N THR A 96 4.79 11.43 -3.52
CA THR A 96 3.97 12.64 -3.40
C THR A 96 4.80 13.87 -3.72
N LYS A 97 4.14 14.93 -4.20
CA LYS A 97 4.74 16.25 -4.42
C LYS A 97 4.38 17.25 -3.33
N GLY A 98 3.38 16.95 -2.54
CA GLY A 98 2.84 17.82 -1.50
C GLY A 98 2.59 17.09 -0.19
N THR A 99 2.11 17.83 0.78
CA THR A 99 1.69 17.26 2.06
C THR A 99 0.57 16.25 1.84
N VAL A 100 0.67 15.10 2.47
CA VAL A 100 -0.30 14.02 2.32
C VAL A 100 -0.55 13.34 3.67
N LEU A 101 -1.82 12.94 3.88
CA LEU A 101 -2.24 12.07 4.97
C LEU A 101 -2.92 10.86 4.35
N PHE A 102 -2.40 9.68 4.64
CA PHE A 102 -2.95 8.44 4.12
C PHE A 102 -3.02 7.34 5.17
N HIS A 103 -3.84 6.36 4.89
CA HIS A 103 -4.04 5.17 5.73
C HIS A 103 -3.83 3.93 4.89
N ALA A 104 -3.20 2.93 5.48
CA ALA A 104 -3.03 1.62 4.87
C ALA A 104 -3.48 0.53 5.83
N ALA A 105 -4.42 -0.31 5.41
CA ALA A 105 -4.85 -1.48 6.15
C ALA A 105 -4.28 -2.72 5.46
N VAL A 106 -3.49 -3.49 6.18
CA VAL A 106 -2.83 -4.69 5.70
C VAL A 106 -3.39 -5.89 6.44
N ALA A 107 -3.89 -6.88 5.71
CA ALA A 107 -4.60 -8.02 6.29
C ALA A 107 -4.20 -9.35 5.64
N ASP A 108 -4.14 -10.40 6.47
CA ASP A 108 -3.96 -11.76 5.98
C ASP A 108 -5.25 -12.19 5.24
N PRO A 109 -5.17 -12.58 3.96
CA PRO A 109 -6.35 -12.99 3.20
C PRO A 109 -7.04 -14.23 3.78
N LEU A 110 -6.31 -15.13 4.42
CA LEU A 110 -6.90 -16.32 5.05
C LEU A 110 -7.71 -15.98 6.30
N TRP A 111 -7.43 -14.84 6.94
CA TRP A 111 -8.22 -14.37 8.07
C TRP A 111 -9.55 -13.80 7.64
N LEU A 112 -9.59 -13.11 6.50
CA LEU A 112 -10.80 -12.48 5.97
C LEU A 112 -11.84 -13.51 5.53
N ILE A 113 -11.37 -14.63 5.00
CA ILE A 113 -12.24 -15.71 4.58
C ILE A 113 -11.80 -16.99 5.26
N SER A 114 -12.72 -17.58 6.06
CA SER A 114 -12.46 -18.82 6.76
C SER A 114 -12.05 -19.92 5.76
N PRO A 115 -10.96 -20.66 6.02
CA PRO A 115 -10.57 -21.79 5.19
C PRO A 115 -11.62 -22.92 5.17
N HIS A 116 -12.59 -22.89 6.11
CA HIS A 116 -13.73 -23.83 6.10
C HIS A 116 -14.77 -23.50 5.05
N ASN A 117 -14.72 -22.29 4.46
CA ASN A 117 -15.57 -21.91 3.34
C ASN A 117 -14.78 -21.94 2.04
N SER A 118 -14.46 -23.16 1.60
CA SER A 118 -13.63 -23.38 0.42
C SER A 118 -14.22 -22.78 -0.87
N GLU A 119 -15.53 -22.72 -0.98
CA GLU A 119 -16.20 -22.16 -2.14
C GLU A 119 -15.97 -20.65 -2.25
N CYS A 120 -16.16 -19.90 -1.16
CA CYS A 120 -15.85 -18.46 -1.14
C CYS A 120 -14.37 -18.19 -1.43
N PHE A 121 -13.49 -18.98 -0.84
CA PHE A 121 -12.05 -18.83 -1.05
C PHE A 121 -11.70 -19.06 -2.53
N GLN A 122 -12.13 -20.16 -3.12
CA GLN A 122 -11.80 -20.50 -4.52
C GLN A 122 -12.44 -19.53 -5.51
N LYS A 123 -13.66 -19.10 -5.27
CA LYS A 123 -14.39 -18.25 -6.21
C LYS A 123 -13.99 -16.78 -6.16
N TYR A 124 -13.72 -16.26 -4.98
CA TYR A 124 -13.52 -14.82 -4.78
C TYR A 124 -12.12 -14.43 -4.31
N MET A 125 -11.59 -15.17 -3.36
CA MET A 125 -10.29 -14.79 -2.76
C MET A 125 -9.11 -15.32 -3.54
N TYR A 126 -9.14 -16.56 -3.95
CA TYR A 126 -8.01 -17.16 -4.67
C TYR A 126 -7.66 -16.42 -5.97
N PRO A 127 -8.62 -16.04 -6.83
CA PRO A 127 -8.31 -15.23 -8.02
C PRO A 127 -7.61 -13.91 -7.68
N VAL A 128 -8.07 -13.22 -6.65
CA VAL A 128 -7.47 -11.97 -6.19
C VAL A 128 -6.05 -12.18 -5.69
N CYS A 129 -5.82 -13.20 -4.86
CA CYS A 129 -4.52 -13.50 -4.27
C CYS A 129 -3.50 -14.05 -5.28
N SER A 130 -3.96 -14.75 -6.31
CA SER A 130 -3.11 -15.31 -7.37
C SER A 130 -2.80 -14.33 -8.49
N GLY A 131 -3.42 -13.17 -8.50
CA GLY A 131 -3.24 -12.16 -9.55
C GLY A 131 -3.91 -12.51 -10.87
N SER A 132 -4.85 -13.43 -10.85
CA SER A 132 -5.58 -13.83 -12.05
C SER A 132 -6.96 -13.22 -12.14
#